data_68e0884a8ff51bec8d110ec12d824b0e
#
_entry.id   68e0884a8ff51bec8d110ec12d824b0e
#
_cell.length_a   1.000
_cell.length_b   1.000
_cell.length_c   1.000
_cell.angle_alpha   90.00
_cell.angle_beta   90.00
_cell.angle_gamma   90.00
#
_symmetry.space_group_name_H-M   'P 1'
#
loop_
_entity.id
_entity.type
_entity.pdbx_description
1 polymer ?
#
loop_
_entity_poly.entity_id
_entity_poly.type
_entity_poly.pdbx_seq_one_letter_code
_entity_poly.pdbx_strand_id
1 'polypeptide(L)'
;GVCNNTSSIKVARSALHYFEEPSISGSNGSGTIFFSGCNLKCCYCQNKEISTNNFGINISIKRLSELMLDLQSKKANNINLVTPTHFVPSIIEAIKLARRNGLNIPIVYNTSGYESVDTIKLLDGYVDIYLTDFKYFDNKLGEDLSKVKNYFEVASTALDEMYKQVSKNKFSNNGLMTKGIIVRCLVLPTKGNDTKKIINYLYQKYQDNIYLSIMNQYTPVTTNNSFLFLNSKVSEEEYDDIINYALDLGVKNAYIQEGDTSDESFIPPFDLEGL
;
A
#
# COMPACT_ATOMS: atom_id res chain seq x y z
N GLY A 1 15.99 -1.51 14.54
CA GLY A 1 15.22 -2.54 13.81
C GLY A 1 15.52 -2.50 12.30
N VAL A 2 14.95 -3.42 11.55
CA VAL A 2 15.15 -3.53 10.08
C VAL A 2 14.76 -2.26 9.33
N CYS A 3 13.78 -1.50 9.86
CA CYS A 3 13.30 -0.23 9.29
C CYS A 3 14.31 0.94 9.42
N ASN A 4 15.40 0.77 10.15
CA ASN A 4 16.41 1.81 10.45
C ASN A 4 15.85 3.06 11.17
N ASN A 5 14.73 2.93 11.88
CA ASN A 5 14.13 4.01 12.66
C ASN A 5 14.16 3.74 14.17
N THR A 6 14.07 4.83 14.93
CA THR A 6 13.80 4.85 16.37
C THR A 6 12.28 4.89 16.60
N SER A 7 11.83 5.13 17.83
CA SER A 7 10.41 5.38 18.16
C SER A 7 9.90 6.76 17.68
N SER A 8 10.79 7.66 17.25
CA SER A 8 10.41 8.99 16.75
C SER A 8 9.82 8.87 15.35
N ILE A 9 8.61 9.43 15.16
CA ILE A 9 7.93 9.42 13.87
C ILE A 9 8.74 10.19 12.86
N LYS A 10 9.05 9.58 11.73
CA LYS A 10 9.79 10.21 10.64
C LYS A 10 8.96 10.22 9.37
N VAL A 11 8.79 11.38 8.78
CA VAL A 11 7.93 11.64 7.61
C VAL A 11 8.74 12.35 6.53
N ALA A 12 8.51 11.96 5.29
CA ALA A 12 9.20 12.50 4.12
C ALA A 12 8.33 13.46 3.30
N ARG A 13 7.00 13.33 3.36
CA ARG A 13 6.06 14.15 2.60
C ARG A 13 4.64 14.04 3.16
N SER A 14 3.87 15.12 3.07
CA SER A 14 2.43 15.16 3.37
C SER A 14 1.71 16.00 2.32
N ALA A 15 1.06 15.39 1.35
CA ALA A 15 0.44 16.07 0.22
C ALA A 15 -0.77 15.32 -0.35
N LEU A 16 -1.55 15.97 -1.21
CA LEU A 16 -2.55 15.30 -2.02
C LEU A 16 -1.88 14.44 -3.10
N HIS A 17 -2.35 13.21 -3.26
CA HIS A 17 -1.88 12.27 -4.27
C HIS A 17 -3.06 11.73 -5.08
N TYR A 18 -2.92 11.68 -6.41
CA TYR A 18 -4.03 11.43 -7.33
C TYR A 18 -3.93 10.08 -8.05
N PHE A 19 -2.89 9.30 -7.75
CA PHE A 19 -2.55 8.07 -8.48
C PHE A 19 -2.76 6.79 -7.67
N GLU A 20 -3.51 6.85 -6.56
CA GLU A 20 -4.01 5.64 -5.90
C GLU A 20 -5.22 5.10 -6.69
N GLU A 21 -5.77 3.97 -6.30
CA GLU A 21 -6.96 3.41 -6.93
C GLU A 21 -8.09 4.43 -7.02
N PRO A 22 -8.93 4.38 -8.08
CA PRO A 22 -9.98 5.38 -8.32
C PRO A 22 -10.90 5.62 -7.14
N SER A 23 -11.23 4.56 -6.37
CA SER A 23 -12.08 4.69 -5.18
C SER A 23 -11.36 5.28 -3.95
N ILE A 24 -10.03 5.43 -4.00
CA ILE A 24 -9.21 6.06 -2.97
C ILE A 24 -8.92 7.51 -3.31
N SER A 25 -8.35 7.77 -4.49
CA SER A 25 -7.98 9.14 -4.91
C SER A 25 -9.19 9.97 -5.33
N GLY A 26 -10.13 9.39 -6.10
CA GLY A 26 -11.20 10.17 -6.71
C GLY A 26 -10.69 11.42 -7.42
N SER A 27 -11.52 12.46 -7.48
CA SER A 27 -11.16 13.75 -8.11
C SER A 27 -10.37 14.69 -7.19
N ASN A 28 -10.55 14.55 -5.86
CA ASN A 28 -9.94 15.48 -4.90
C ASN A 28 -8.56 15.00 -4.40
N GLY A 29 -8.19 13.77 -4.72
CA GLY A 29 -6.95 13.15 -4.27
C GLY A 29 -7.04 12.51 -2.89
N SER A 30 -6.10 11.62 -2.63
CA SER A 30 -5.84 10.99 -1.33
C SER A 30 -4.87 11.85 -0.53
N GLY A 31 -5.16 12.12 0.72
CA GLY A 31 -4.26 12.87 1.62
C GLY A 31 -3.14 11.97 2.13
N THR A 32 -2.04 11.85 1.39
CA THR A 32 -0.96 10.92 1.69
C THR A 32 0.06 11.49 2.66
N ILE A 33 0.45 10.64 3.64
CA ILE A 33 1.56 10.89 4.56
C ILE A 33 2.56 9.75 4.35
N PHE A 34 3.73 10.07 3.80
CA PHE A 34 4.79 9.11 3.52
C PHE A 34 5.75 8.99 4.71
N PHE A 35 5.75 7.85 5.36
CA PHE A 35 6.67 7.56 6.45
C PHE A 35 8.01 7.04 5.94
N SER A 36 9.08 7.43 6.63
CA SER A 36 10.44 6.99 6.29
C SER A 36 10.79 5.66 6.93
N GLY A 37 11.59 4.85 6.22
CA GLY A 37 11.93 3.49 6.60
C GLY A 37 10.89 2.48 6.12
N CYS A 38 11.31 1.21 6.05
CA CYS A 38 10.45 0.10 5.68
C CYS A 38 10.96 -1.19 6.32
N ASN A 39 10.07 -2.09 6.68
CA ASN A 39 10.42 -3.42 7.19
C ASN A 39 10.85 -4.40 6.09
N LEU A 40 10.63 -4.06 4.81
CA LEU A 40 11.13 -4.76 3.64
C LEU A 40 12.37 -4.06 3.07
N LYS A 41 13.17 -4.81 2.29
CA LYS A 41 14.34 -4.31 1.56
C LYS A 41 14.26 -4.71 0.08
N CYS A 42 13.13 -4.33 -0.54
CA CYS A 42 12.88 -4.65 -1.96
C CYS A 42 13.96 -4.06 -2.85
N CYS A 43 14.65 -4.91 -3.62
CA CYS A 43 15.71 -4.47 -4.53
C CYS A 43 15.18 -3.62 -5.71
N TYR A 44 13.87 -3.64 -5.93
CA TYR A 44 13.15 -2.89 -6.96
C TYR A 44 12.29 -1.75 -6.38
N CYS A 45 12.56 -1.31 -5.15
CA CYS A 45 11.73 -0.30 -4.51
C CYS A 45 11.81 1.05 -5.23
N GLN A 46 10.68 1.53 -5.74
CA GLN A 46 10.56 2.86 -6.36
C GLN A 46 10.78 3.97 -5.33
N ASN A 47 10.35 3.75 -4.08
CA ASN A 47 10.48 4.71 -2.97
C ASN A 47 11.79 4.48 -2.17
N LYS A 48 12.90 4.14 -2.84
CA LYS A 48 14.17 3.79 -2.18
C LYS A 48 14.72 4.91 -1.32
N GLU A 49 14.49 6.16 -1.71
CA GLU A 49 14.92 7.35 -0.99
C GLU A 49 14.38 7.38 0.45
N ILE A 50 13.11 7.10 0.62
CA ILE A 50 12.48 7.10 1.94
C ILE A 50 12.57 5.74 2.63
N SER A 51 12.47 4.63 1.89
CA SER A 51 12.41 3.28 2.47
C SER A 51 13.76 2.74 2.94
N THR A 52 14.84 3.08 2.22
CA THR A 52 16.20 2.58 2.47
C THR A 52 17.15 3.68 2.91
N ASN A 53 17.16 4.83 2.19
CA ASN A 53 18.03 5.96 2.52
C ASN A 53 17.49 6.77 3.69
N ASN A 54 16.26 6.47 4.12
CA ASN A 54 15.63 7.03 5.31
C ASN A 54 15.54 8.56 5.30
N PHE A 55 15.31 9.15 4.10
CA PHE A 55 15.06 10.58 3.94
C PHE A 55 13.79 10.99 4.68
N GLY A 56 13.79 12.18 5.29
CA GLY A 56 12.64 12.74 6.00
C GLY A 56 13.05 13.41 7.31
N ILE A 57 12.07 14.01 7.99
CA ILE A 57 12.26 14.70 9.28
C ILE A 57 11.48 14.06 10.40
N ASN A 58 11.99 14.17 11.62
CA ASN A 58 11.28 13.72 12.81
C ASN A 58 10.19 14.71 13.19
N ILE A 59 8.99 14.20 13.44
CA ILE A 59 7.85 15.00 13.89
C ILE A 59 7.24 14.45 15.18
N SER A 60 6.52 15.30 15.90
CA SER A 60 5.76 14.90 17.09
C SER A 60 4.42 14.26 16.71
N ILE A 61 3.81 13.53 17.66
CA ILE A 61 2.43 13.02 17.55
C ILE A 61 1.45 14.18 17.28
N LYS A 62 1.66 15.33 17.94
CA LYS A 62 0.84 16.53 17.71
C LYS A 62 0.95 17.00 16.26
N ARG A 63 2.20 17.12 15.72
CA ARG A 63 2.41 17.53 14.33
C ARG A 63 1.78 16.55 13.35
N LEU A 64 1.89 15.23 13.58
CA LEU A 64 1.23 14.23 12.73
C LEU A 64 -0.30 14.41 12.74
N SER A 65 -0.90 14.69 13.89
CA SER A 65 -2.34 15.01 13.99
C SER A 65 -2.70 16.27 13.21
N GLU A 66 -1.88 17.32 13.27
CA GLU A 66 -2.06 18.56 12.50
C GLU A 66 -1.98 18.31 11.00
N LEU A 67 -1.01 17.49 10.52
CA LEU A 67 -0.92 17.12 9.11
C LEU A 67 -2.19 16.42 8.59
N MET A 68 -2.79 15.55 9.39
CA MET A 68 -4.07 14.91 9.02
C MET A 68 -5.19 15.95 8.85
N LEU A 69 -5.28 16.92 9.75
CA LEU A 69 -6.28 18.00 9.69
C LEU A 69 -6.01 18.95 8.53
N ASP A 70 -4.75 19.27 8.25
CA ASP A 70 -4.34 20.09 7.10
C ASP A 70 -4.76 19.44 5.78
N LEU A 71 -4.54 18.11 5.62
CA LEU A 71 -4.98 17.37 4.45
C LEU A 71 -6.51 17.36 4.31
N GLN A 72 -7.24 17.15 5.42
CA GLN A 72 -8.70 17.27 5.39
C GLN A 72 -9.16 18.67 4.98
N SER A 73 -8.50 19.74 5.46
CA SER A 73 -8.83 21.11 5.08
C SER A 73 -8.61 21.39 3.59
N LYS A 74 -7.66 20.68 2.96
CA LYS A 74 -7.40 20.67 1.50
C LYS A 74 -8.39 19.79 0.74
N LYS A 75 -9.44 19.26 1.40
CA LYS A 75 -10.50 18.42 0.82
C LYS A 75 -10.02 17.05 0.35
N ALA A 76 -8.96 16.50 0.96
CA ALA A 76 -8.57 15.11 0.74
C ALA A 76 -9.75 14.15 0.99
N ASN A 77 -9.89 13.12 0.18
CA ASN A 77 -10.94 12.11 0.32
C ASN A 77 -10.74 11.18 1.52
N ASN A 78 -9.52 11.04 1.98
CA ASN A 78 -9.09 10.20 3.10
C ASN A 78 -7.72 10.67 3.61
N ILE A 79 -7.26 10.08 4.73
CA ILE A 79 -5.87 10.16 5.18
C ILE A 79 -5.20 8.83 4.87
N ASN A 80 -4.24 8.82 3.97
CA ASN A 80 -3.52 7.63 3.51
C ASN A 80 -2.13 7.58 4.14
N LEU A 81 -1.95 6.64 5.05
CA LEU A 81 -0.72 6.41 5.81
C LEU A 81 0.16 5.40 5.05
N VAL A 82 1.18 5.89 4.36
CA VAL A 82 2.03 5.07 3.48
C VAL A 82 3.24 4.52 4.23
N THR A 83 3.35 3.20 4.32
CA THR A 83 4.40 2.45 5.04
C THR A 83 4.47 2.79 6.54
N PRO A 84 3.35 2.73 7.27
CA PRO A 84 3.24 3.22 8.65
C PRO A 84 3.65 2.19 9.70
N THR A 85 3.93 0.96 9.34
CA THR A 85 4.08 -0.26 10.16
C THR A 85 4.84 -0.04 11.48
N HIS A 86 5.97 0.62 11.42
CA HIS A 86 6.90 0.76 12.55
C HIS A 86 6.57 1.93 13.48
N PHE A 87 5.52 2.73 13.14
CA PHE A 87 5.07 3.85 13.96
C PHE A 87 3.64 3.68 14.48
N VAL A 88 3.02 2.50 14.35
CA VAL A 88 1.61 2.24 14.68
C VAL A 88 1.19 2.78 16.06
N PRO A 89 1.90 2.57 17.16
CA PRO A 89 1.47 3.13 18.46
C PRO A 89 1.35 4.66 18.45
N SER A 90 2.32 5.34 17.86
CA SER A 90 2.31 6.82 17.76
C SER A 90 1.25 7.32 16.77
N ILE A 91 0.99 6.59 15.70
CA ILE A 91 -0.05 6.88 14.71
C ILE A 91 -1.44 6.79 15.37
N ILE A 92 -1.70 5.78 16.17
CA ILE A 92 -2.96 5.64 16.91
C ILE A 92 -3.21 6.87 17.81
N GLU A 93 -2.21 7.32 18.53
CA GLU A 93 -2.33 8.52 19.37
C GLU A 93 -2.57 9.80 18.53
N ALA A 94 -1.91 9.91 17.38
CA ALA A 94 -2.15 11.02 16.45
C ALA A 94 -3.58 10.99 15.86
N ILE A 95 -4.09 9.82 15.47
CA ILE A 95 -5.48 9.65 15.01
C ILE A 95 -6.48 10.04 16.09
N LYS A 96 -6.28 9.58 17.33
CA LYS A 96 -7.13 9.98 18.47
C LYS A 96 -7.16 11.49 18.65
N LEU A 97 -6.00 12.12 18.58
CA LEU A 97 -5.88 13.58 18.73
C LEU A 97 -6.55 14.31 17.55
N ALA A 98 -6.33 13.88 16.33
CA ALA A 98 -6.94 14.45 15.12
C ALA A 98 -8.47 14.32 15.15
N ARG A 99 -9.00 13.14 15.53
CA ARG A 99 -10.46 12.91 15.65
C ARG A 99 -11.10 13.82 16.70
N ARG A 100 -10.43 14.05 17.84
CA ARG A 100 -10.91 15.01 18.85
C ARG A 100 -10.96 16.45 18.33
N ASN A 101 -10.11 16.77 17.34
CA ASN A 101 -10.03 18.09 16.71
C ASN A 101 -10.81 18.16 15.38
N GLY A 102 -11.71 17.20 15.08
CA GLY A 102 -12.64 17.27 13.98
C GLY A 102 -12.23 16.48 12.72
N LEU A 103 -11.23 15.60 12.79
CA LEU A 103 -10.96 14.67 11.68
C LEU A 103 -12.13 13.68 11.51
N ASN A 104 -12.73 13.68 10.32
CA ASN A 104 -13.94 12.88 10.03
C ASN A 104 -13.87 12.10 8.70
N ILE A 105 -12.80 12.23 7.93
CA ILE A 105 -12.57 11.46 6.72
C ILE A 105 -11.92 10.10 7.04
N PRO A 106 -12.07 9.09 6.15
CA PRO A 106 -11.53 7.75 6.38
C PRO A 106 -10.01 7.72 6.54
N ILE A 107 -9.54 6.77 7.34
CA ILE A 107 -8.10 6.45 7.48
C ILE A 107 -7.78 5.24 6.61
N VAL A 108 -6.84 5.38 5.69
CA VAL A 108 -6.27 4.32 4.86
C VAL A 108 -4.92 3.89 5.44
N TYR A 109 -4.76 2.60 5.68
CA TYR A 109 -3.51 1.98 6.07
C TYR A 109 -2.86 1.29 4.87
N ASN A 110 -1.86 1.96 4.27
CA ASN A 110 -1.19 1.53 3.04
C ASN A 110 0.12 0.82 3.39
N THR A 111 0.14 -0.50 3.24
CA THR A 111 1.21 -1.36 3.75
C THR A 111 1.69 -2.38 2.72
N SER A 112 2.91 -2.85 2.91
CA SER A 112 3.51 -3.94 2.13
C SER A 112 2.89 -5.32 2.38
N GLY A 113 1.92 -5.45 3.29
CA GLY A 113 1.32 -6.71 3.71
C GLY A 113 2.15 -7.51 4.72
N TYR A 114 3.45 -7.26 4.84
CA TYR A 114 4.31 -7.98 5.77
C TYR A 114 4.19 -7.41 7.19
N GLU A 115 3.09 -7.74 7.85
CA GLU A 115 2.68 -7.20 9.14
C GLU A 115 2.54 -8.30 10.21
N SER A 116 2.81 -7.96 11.47
CA SER A 116 2.42 -8.85 12.55
C SER A 116 0.92 -8.74 12.85
N VAL A 117 0.28 -9.86 13.13
CA VAL A 117 -1.14 -9.91 13.52
C VAL A 117 -1.41 -9.01 14.73
N ASP A 118 -0.49 -8.98 15.70
CA ASP A 118 -0.66 -8.14 16.90
C ASP A 118 -0.61 -6.65 16.57
N THR A 119 0.21 -6.24 15.60
CA THR A 119 0.22 -4.85 15.11
C THR A 119 -1.12 -4.50 14.45
N ILE A 120 -1.67 -5.39 13.61
CA ILE A 120 -2.96 -5.15 12.96
C ILE A 120 -4.09 -5.09 13.98
N LYS A 121 -4.08 -5.94 15.02
CA LYS A 121 -5.08 -5.88 16.11
C LYS A 121 -5.11 -4.52 16.82
N LEU A 122 -3.96 -3.85 16.97
CA LEU A 122 -3.92 -2.51 17.58
C LEU A 122 -4.66 -1.46 16.74
N LEU A 123 -4.80 -1.68 15.44
CA LEU A 123 -5.43 -0.76 14.49
C LEU A 123 -6.96 -0.88 14.45
N ASP A 124 -7.55 -1.87 15.14
CA ASP A 124 -9.00 -2.08 15.16
C ASP A 124 -9.74 -0.83 15.67
N GLY A 125 -10.73 -0.36 14.90
CA GLY A 125 -11.48 0.87 15.18
C GLY A 125 -10.75 2.18 14.83
N TYR A 126 -9.49 2.14 14.39
CA TYR A 126 -8.74 3.32 13.95
C TYR A 126 -8.61 3.43 12.44
N VAL A 127 -8.50 2.30 11.76
CA VAL A 127 -8.36 2.19 10.30
C VAL A 127 -9.72 1.83 9.69
N ASP A 128 -10.07 2.52 8.61
CA ASP A 128 -11.30 2.30 7.87
C ASP A 128 -11.04 1.48 6.60
N ILE A 129 -9.90 1.68 5.96
CA ILE A 129 -9.54 1.03 4.69
C ILE A 129 -8.13 0.45 4.82
N TYR A 130 -7.98 -0.83 4.53
CA TYR A 130 -6.68 -1.45 4.32
C TYR A 130 -6.36 -1.47 2.83
N LEU A 131 -5.27 -0.79 2.46
CA LEU A 131 -4.67 -0.79 1.14
C LEU A 131 -3.35 -1.55 1.26
N THR A 132 -3.40 -2.86 1.04
CA THR A 132 -2.30 -3.76 1.34
C THR A 132 -1.74 -4.41 0.09
N ASP A 133 -0.42 -4.50 -0.02
CA ASP A 133 0.18 -5.33 -1.05
C ASP A 133 0.10 -6.82 -0.67
N PHE A 134 -0.01 -7.68 -1.68
CA PHE A 134 0.30 -9.09 -1.60
C PHE A 134 1.35 -9.41 -2.67
N LYS A 135 2.64 -9.35 -2.28
CA LYS A 135 3.75 -9.27 -3.24
C LYS A 135 4.20 -10.61 -3.82
N TYR A 136 4.15 -11.68 -3.03
CA TYR A 136 4.71 -12.98 -3.40
C TYR A 136 3.85 -14.12 -2.87
N PHE A 137 3.61 -15.11 -3.72
CA PHE A 137 3.13 -16.42 -3.31
C PHE A 137 4.32 -17.32 -2.94
N ASP A 138 5.40 -17.24 -3.72
CA ASP A 138 6.62 -17.98 -3.47
C ASP A 138 7.50 -17.24 -2.44
N ASN A 139 7.70 -17.85 -1.28
CA ASN A 139 8.54 -17.31 -0.22
C ASN A 139 10.00 -17.08 -0.66
N LYS A 140 10.48 -17.89 -1.64
CA LYS A 140 11.84 -17.70 -2.18
C LYS A 140 11.98 -16.36 -2.91
N LEU A 141 10.94 -15.92 -3.64
CA LEU A 141 10.91 -14.57 -4.22
C LEU A 141 10.94 -13.48 -3.13
N GLY A 142 10.22 -13.68 -2.03
CA GLY A 142 10.25 -12.77 -0.88
C GLY A 142 11.64 -12.63 -0.26
N GLU A 143 12.35 -13.76 -0.08
CA GLU A 143 13.72 -13.76 0.43
C GLU A 143 14.69 -13.09 -0.55
N ASP A 144 14.60 -13.43 -1.82
CA ASP A 144 15.53 -12.93 -2.85
C ASP A 144 15.33 -11.45 -3.12
N LEU A 145 14.10 -11.01 -3.31
CA LEU A 145 13.77 -9.67 -3.80
C LEU A 145 13.52 -8.65 -2.69
N SER A 146 13.00 -9.07 -1.52
CA SER A 146 12.61 -8.17 -0.42
C SER A 146 13.31 -8.45 0.90
N LYS A 147 14.18 -9.48 0.96
CA LYS A 147 14.97 -9.88 2.14
C LYS A 147 14.09 -10.26 3.35
N VAL A 148 12.94 -10.86 3.10
CA VAL A 148 12.01 -11.33 4.14
C VAL A 148 11.69 -12.80 3.95
N LYS A 149 11.55 -13.52 5.08
CA LYS A 149 11.20 -14.94 5.11
C LYS A 149 9.70 -15.12 5.29
N ASN A 150 9.17 -16.24 4.77
CA ASN A 150 7.77 -16.64 5.00
C ASN A 150 6.78 -15.51 4.66
N TYR A 151 7.04 -14.80 3.53
CA TYR A 151 6.19 -13.65 3.16
C TYR A 151 4.72 -14.05 3.02
N PHE A 152 4.45 -15.17 2.35
CA PHE A 152 3.10 -15.65 2.11
C PHE A 152 2.32 -15.87 3.42
N GLU A 153 2.90 -16.59 4.37
CA GLU A 153 2.25 -16.90 5.65
C GLU A 153 2.01 -15.65 6.48
N VAL A 154 2.99 -14.76 6.53
CA VAL A 154 2.89 -13.50 7.28
C VAL A 154 1.82 -12.60 6.66
N ALA A 155 1.86 -12.37 5.35
CA ALA A 155 0.89 -11.55 4.65
C ALA A 155 -0.54 -12.14 4.72
N SER A 156 -0.67 -13.46 4.60
CA SER A 156 -1.96 -14.15 4.69
C SER A 156 -2.61 -13.98 6.06
N THR A 157 -1.85 -14.17 7.14
CA THR A 157 -2.39 -14.05 8.50
C THR A 157 -2.70 -12.60 8.86
N ALA A 158 -1.90 -11.65 8.39
CA ALA A 158 -2.17 -10.24 8.54
C ALA A 158 -3.45 -9.82 7.80
N LEU A 159 -3.62 -10.28 6.55
CA LEU A 159 -4.81 -10.00 5.75
C LEU A 159 -6.08 -10.61 6.38
N ASP A 160 -5.99 -11.79 6.98
CA ASP A 160 -7.10 -12.40 7.72
C ASP A 160 -7.56 -11.50 8.88
N GLU A 161 -6.63 -10.91 9.61
CA GLU A 161 -6.97 -10.00 10.69
C GLU A 161 -7.54 -8.68 10.17
N MET A 162 -6.98 -8.10 9.10
CA MET A 162 -7.53 -6.93 8.43
C MET A 162 -8.97 -7.19 7.97
N TYR A 163 -9.24 -8.36 7.38
CA TYR A 163 -10.56 -8.75 6.90
C TYR A 163 -11.59 -8.87 8.02
N LYS A 164 -11.21 -9.39 9.19
CA LYS A 164 -12.09 -9.44 10.37
C LYS A 164 -12.53 -8.04 10.81
N GLN A 165 -11.64 -7.05 10.75
CA GLN A 165 -11.93 -5.69 11.24
C GLN A 165 -12.82 -4.89 10.29
N VAL A 166 -12.70 -5.07 8.98
CA VAL A 166 -13.42 -4.24 8.00
C VAL A 166 -14.36 -5.01 7.07
N SER A 167 -14.52 -6.28 7.24
CA SER A 167 -15.25 -7.36 6.57
C SER A 167 -16.20 -7.06 5.39
N LYS A 168 -16.66 -5.81 5.22
CA LYS A 168 -17.57 -5.40 4.12
C LYS A 168 -17.10 -4.10 3.52
N ASN A 169 -16.95 -4.10 2.20
CA ASN A 169 -16.65 -2.90 1.45
C ASN A 169 -17.86 -1.95 1.49
N LYS A 170 -17.62 -0.68 1.79
CA LYS A 170 -18.61 0.39 1.77
C LYS A 170 -18.10 1.53 0.92
N PHE A 171 -19.02 2.10 0.14
CA PHE A 171 -18.75 3.22 -0.74
C PHE A 171 -19.70 4.37 -0.44
N SER A 172 -19.23 5.60 -0.66
CA SER A 172 -20.06 6.79 -0.69
C SER A 172 -20.86 6.84 -2.00
N ASN A 173 -21.83 7.76 -2.08
CA ASN A 173 -22.67 7.91 -3.28
C ASN A 173 -21.89 8.27 -4.55
N ASN A 174 -20.69 8.81 -4.42
CA ASN A 174 -19.78 9.16 -5.52
C ASN A 174 -18.67 8.09 -5.75
N GLY A 175 -18.87 6.88 -5.27
CA GLY A 175 -18.01 5.73 -5.56
C GLY A 175 -16.68 5.70 -4.80
N LEU A 176 -16.46 6.60 -3.82
CA LEU A 176 -15.27 6.55 -2.97
C LEU A 176 -15.44 5.48 -1.89
N MET A 177 -14.41 4.69 -1.68
CA MET A 177 -14.39 3.70 -0.59
C MET A 177 -14.34 4.42 0.76
N THR A 178 -15.22 4.04 1.67
CA THR A 178 -15.28 4.58 3.03
C THR A 178 -14.92 3.52 4.07
N LYS A 179 -14.99 2.25 3.73
CA LYS A 179 -14.54 1.11 4.52
C LYS A 179 -14.25 -0.06 3.61
N GLY A 180 -13.21 -0.86 3.88
CA GLY A 180 -12.96 -2.07 3.11
C GLY A 180 -11.50 -2.44 2.94
N ILE A 181 -11.24 -3.35 1.99
CA ILE A 181 -9.91 -3.83 1.66
C ILE A 181 -9.69 -3.78 0.15
N ILE A 182 -8.54 -3.24 -0.23
CA ILE A 182 -7.97 -3.37 -1.56
C ILE A 182 -6.64 -4.09 -1.42
N VAL A 183 -6.47 -5.19 -2.14
CA VAL A 183 -5.22 -5.95 -2.16
C VAL A 183 -4.51 -5.69 -3.48
N ARG A 184 -3.32 -5.13 -3.41
CA ARG A 184 -2.47 -4.81 -4.56
C ARG A 184 -1.60 -6.00 -4.93
N CYS A 185 -1.67 -6.39 -6.18
CA CYS A 185 -0.86 -7.43 -6.80
C CYS A 185 0.03 -6.78 -7.87
N LEU A 186 1.24 -6.37 -7.51
CA LEU A 186 2.21 -5.82 -8.47
C LEU A 186 2.75 -6.97 -9.33
N VAL A 187 2.51 -6.89 -10.63
CA VAL A 187 3.09 -7.82 -11.59
C VAL A 187 4.57 -7.49 -11.77
N LEU A 188 5.44 -8.49 -11.59
CA LEU A 188 6.87 -8.38 -11.89
C LEU A 188 7.17 -9.11 -13.20
N PRO A 189 8.09 -8.58 -14.05
CA PRO A 189 8.44 -9.20 -15.31
C PRO A 189 8.81 -10.68 -15.15
N THR A 190 8.29 -11.55 -15.99
CA THR A 190 8.49 -13.00 -15.99
C THR A 190 8.02 -13.76 -14.74
N LYS A 191 7.24 -13.08 -13.86
CA LYS A 191 6.69 -13.66 -12.62
C LYS A 191 5.16 -13.72 -12.63
N GLY A 192 4.52 -13.61 -13.77
CA GLY A 192 3.06 -13.67 -13.92
C GLY A 192 2.43 -14.92 -13.29
N ASN A 193 3.11 -16.06 -13.33
CA ASN A 193 2.64 -17.29 -12.67
C ASN A 193 2.56 -17.17 -11.14
N ASP A 194 3.45 -16.41 -10.51
CA ASP A 194 3.36 -16.14 -9.06
C ASP A 194 2.17 -15.24 -8.77
N THR A 195 1.96 -14.20 -9.58
CA THR A 195 0.80 -13.30 -9.49
C THR A 195 -0.52 -14.07 -9.67
N LYS A 196 -0.61 -14.99 -10.63
CA LYS A 196 -1.80 -15.85 -10.81
C LYS A 196 -2.10 -16.70 -9.57
N LYS A 197 -1.07 -17.25 -8.92
CA LYS A 197 -1.24 -17.99 -7.66
C LYS A 197 -1.76 -17.10 -6.53
N ILE A 198 -1.28 -15.85 -6.44
CA ILE A 198 -1.77 -14.85 -5.49
C ILE A 198 -3.26 -14.59 -5.74
N ILE A 199 -3.64 -14.26 -6.97
CA ILE A 199 -5.02 -13.97 -7.37
C ILE A 199 -5.93 -15.15 -7.05
N ASN A 200 -5.52 -16.37 -7.41
CA ASN A 200 -6.28 -17.58 -7.09
C ASN A 200 -6.48 -17.76 -5.58
N TYR A 201 -5.41 -17.63 -4.79
CA TYR A 201 -5.50 -17.74 -3.34
C TYR A 201 -6.46 -16.73 -2.74
N LEU A 202 -6.35 -15.46 -3.13
CA LEU A 202 -7.18 -14.38 -2.63
C LEU A 202 -8.65 -14.58 -3.01
N TYR A 203 -8.92 -14.96 -4.27
CA TYR A 203 -10.27 -15.19 -4.74
C TYR A 203 -10.91 -16.42 -4.11
N GLN A 204 -10.18 -17.54 -3.98
CA GLN A 204 -10.70 -18.73 -3.29
C GLN A 204 -11.07 -18.45 -1.83
N LYS A 205 -10.33 -17.56 -1.17
CA LYS A 205 -10.51 -17.32 0.26
C LYS A 205 -11.52 -16.20 0.57
N TYR A 206 -11.50 -15.12 -0.19
CA TYR A 206 -12.28 -13.92 0.13
C TYR A 206 -13.38 -13.63 -0.89
N GLN A 207 -13.36 -14.26 -2.06
CA GLN A 207 -14.28 -13.99 -3.16
C GLN A 207 -14.32 -12.48 -3.49
N ASP A 208 -15.48 -11.94 -3.81
CA ASP A 208 -15.70 -10.52 -4.09
C ASP A 208 -15.88 -9.65 -2.80
N ASN A 209 -15.50 -10.16 -1.62
CA ASN A 209 -15.54 -9.37 -0.38
C ASN A 209 -14.33 -8.43 -0.22
N ILE A 210 -13.32 -8.57 -1.06
CA ILE A 210 -12.19 -7.65 -1.19
C ILE A 210 -12.11 -7.14 -2.62
N TYR A 211 -11.38 -6.04 -2.83
CA TYR A 211 -11.01 -5.58 -4.16
C TYR A 211 -9.58 -6.02 -4.47
N LEU A 212 -9.33 -6.49 -5.67
CA LEU A 212 -7.98 -6.71 -6.18
C LEU A 212 -7.53 -5.48 -6.98
N SER A 213 -6.28 -5.08 -6.85
CA SER A 213 -5.66 -4.10 -7.72
C SER A 213 -4.49 -4.78 -8.43
N ILE A 214 -4.70 -5.17 -9.69
CA ILE A 214 -3.69 -5.86 -10.50
C ILE A 214 -2.89 -4.78 -11.22
N MET A 215 -1.62 -4.62 -10.80
CA MET A 215 -0.85 -3.43 -11.15
C MET A 215 0.24 -3.74 -12.18
N ASN A 216 0.24 -2.97 -13.27
CA ASN A 216 1.29 -2.97 -14.30
C ASN A 216 2.28 -1.80 -14.14
N GLN A 217 2.51 -1.33 -12.92
CA GLN A 217 3.32 -0.13 -12.63
C GLN A 217 4.80 -0.43 -12.44
N TYR A 218 5.23 -1.68 -12.67
CA TYR A 218 6.64 -1.98 -12.48
C TYR A 218 7.51 -1.15 -13.43
N THR A 219 8.39 -0.32 -12.86
CA THR A 219 9.36 0.49 -13.60
C THR A 219 10.77 0.12 -13.14
N PRO A 220 11.67 -0.27 -14.05
CA PRO A 220 13.07 -0.54 -13.71
C PRO A 220 13.80 0.79 -13.40
N VAL A 221 13.86 1.15 -12.12
CA VAL A 221 14.50 2.41 -11.64
C VAL A 221 16.02 2.31 -11.53
N THR A 222 16.57 1.10 -11.50
CA THR A 222 18.04 0.87 -11.45
C THR A 222 18.38 -0.44 -12.12
N THR A 223 19.54 -0.50 -12.78
CA THR A 223 20.04 -1.77 -13.33
C THR A 223 20.27 -2.79 -12.23
N ASN A 224 19.66 -3.96 -12.35
CA ASN A 224 19.83 -5.05 -11.41
C ASN A 224 20.68 -6.17 -12.03
N ASN A 225 21.90 -6.37 -11.53
CA ASN A 225 22.80 -7.39 -12.05
C ASN A 225 22.52 -8.79 -11.47
N SER A 226 21.81 -8.88 -10.34
CA SER A 226 21.48 -10.15 -9.68
C SER A 226 20.18 -10.75 -10.21
N PHE A 227 19.25 -9.93 -10.64
CA PHE A 227 17.94 -10.33 -11.13
C PHE A 227 17.65 -9.63 -12.46
N LEU A 228 18.19 -10.16 -13.56
CA LEU A 228 18.15 -9.53 -14.89
C LEU A 228 16.74 -9.26 -15.39
N PHE A 229 15.75 -10.06 -15.00
CA PHE A 229 14.35 -9.84 -15.36
C PHE A 229 13.79 -8.53 -14.82
N LEU A 230 14.37 -7.97 -13.76
CA LEU A 230 14.00 -6.66 -13.22
C LEU A 230 14.50 -5.47 -14.06
N ASN A 231 15.22 -5.71 -15.15
CA ASN A 231 15.70 -4.66 -16.04
C ASN A 231 14.72 -4.36 -17.20
N SER A 232 13.60 -5.06 -17.26
CA SER A 232 12.55 -4.86 -18.26
C SER A 232 11.22 -4.53 -17.60
N LYS A 233 10.34 -3.87 -18.35
CA LYS A 233 8.92 -3.72 -17.99
C LYS A 233 8.19 -5.05 -18.21
N VAL A 234 7.03 -5.20 -17.60
CA VAL A 234 6.09 -6.27 -17.91
C VAL A 234 5.58 -6.07 -19.33
N SER A 235 5.52 -7.13 -20.14
CA SER A 235 4.94 -7.03 -21.47
C SER A 235 3.41 -6.96 -21.42
N GLU A 236 2.80 -6.33 -22.42
CA GLU A 236 1.34 -6.33 -22.58
C GLU A 236 0.77 -7.76 -22.58
N GLU A 237 1.39 -8.66 -23.33
CA GLU A 237 0.97 -10.07 -23.42
C GLU A 237 0.99 -10.77 -22.03
N GLU A 238 2.05 -10.54 -21.24
CA GLU A 238 2.12 -11.11 -19.88
C GLU A 238 1.07 -10.52 -18.96
N TYR A 239 0.80 -9.22 -19.07
CA TYR A 239 -0.23 -8.57 -18.26
C TYR A 239 -1.63 -9.02 -18.64
N ASP A 240 -1.95 -9.06 -19.93
CA ASP A 240 -3.23 -9.51 -20.46
C ASP A 240 -3.52 -10.97 -20.08
N ASP A 241 -2.51 -11.83 -20.10
CA ASP A 241 -2.62 -13.24 -19.66
C ASP A 241 -3.02 -13.34 -18.18
N ILE A 242 -2.55 -12.41 -17.33
CA ILE A 242 -2.93 -12.35 -15.91
C ILE A 242 -4.36 -11.83 -15.75
N ILE A 243 -4.73 -10.79 -16.51
CA ILE A 243 -6.09 -10.24 -16.47
C ILE A 243 -7.11 -11.28 -16.96
N ASN A 244 -6.84 -11.95 -18.08
CA ASN A 244 -7.69 -13.02 -18.61
C ASN A 244 -7.85 -14.15 -17.58
N TYR A 245 -6.76 -14.56 -16.92
CA TYR A 245 -6.82 -15.54 -15.85
C TYR A 245 -7.73 -15.10 -14.68
N ALA A 246 -7.67 -13.83 -14.26
CA ALA A 246 -8.53 -13.31 -13.20
C ALA A 246 -10.02 -13.30 -13.63
N LEU A 247 -10.31 -12.94 -14.89
CA LEU A 247 -11.65 -12.97 -15.46
C LEU A 247 -12.20 -14.40 -15.55
N ASP A 248 -11.42 -15.35 -16.05
CA ASP A 248 -11.79 -16.77 -16.16
C ASP A 248 -12.04 -17.39 -14.77
N LEU A 249 -11.32 -16.94 -13.75
CA LEU A 249 -11.54 -17.35 -12.37
C LEU A 249 -12.86 -16.81 -11.80
N GLY A 250 -13.42 -15.74 -12.39
CA GLY A 250 -14.68 -15.12 -12.00
C GLY A 250 -14.56 -13.90 -11.08
N VAL A 251 -13.37 -13.28 -11.00
CA VAL A 251 -13.14 -12.04 -10.23
C VAL A 251 -13.98 -10.91 -10.81
N LYS A 252 -14.78 -10.24 -9.98
CA LYS A 252 -15.64 -9.11 -10.37
C LYS A 252 -15.15 -7.78 -9.80
N ASN A 253 -14.58 -7.81 -8.60
CA ASN A 253 -14.12 -6.63 -7.89
C ASN A 253 -12.61 -6.45 -8.10
N ALA A 254 -12.21 -5.87 -9.24
CA ALA A 254 -10.82 -5.59 -9.52
C ALA A 254 -10.62 -4.21 -10.17
N TYR A 255 -9.49 -3.58 -9.84
CA TYR A 255 -8.90 -2.49 -10.60
C TYR A 255 -7.80 -3.06 -11.48
N ILE A 256 -7.86 -2.73 -12.76
CA ILE A 256 -6.85 -3.04 -13.76
C ILE A 256 -6.29 -1.73 -14.31
N GLN A 257 -5.07 -1.76 -14.78
CA GLN A 257 -4.43 -0.59 -15.36
C GLN A 257 -4.38 -0.74 -16.88
N GLU A 258 -4.89 0.26 -17.59
CA GLU A 258 -4.87 0.33 -19.03
C GLU A 258 -3.74 1.25 -19.51
N GLY A 259 -3.08 0.89 -20.59
CA GLY A 259 -2.00 1.66 -21.20
C GLY A 259 -0.65 1.55 -20.47
N ASP A 260 0.30 2.40 -20.87
CA ASP A 260 1.65 2.44 -20.25
C ASP A 260 1.59 3.21 -18.90
N THR A 261 1.42 2.46 -17.83
CA THR A 261 1.41 2.98 -16.45
C THR A 261 2.78 2.85 -15.77
N SER A 262 3.77 2.34 -16.49
CA SER A 262 5.14 2.16 -16.02
C SER A 262 5.96 3.43 -16.25
N ASP A 263 5.66 4.51 -15.53
CA ASP A 263 6.33 5.81 -15.65
C ASP A 263 6.77 6.30 -14.26
N GLU A 264 7.94 6.96 -14.21
CA GLU A 264 8.48 7.54 -12.98
C GLU A 264 7.63 8.71 -12.47
N SER A 265 6.77 9.31 -13.31
CA SER A 265 5.86 10.40 -12.91
C SER A 265 4.85 10.01 -11.82
N PHE A 266 4.58 8.71 -11.64
CA PHE A 266 3.74 8.19 -10.56
C PHE A 266 4.46 8.16 -9.20
N ILE A 267 5.79 8.34 -9.19
CA ILE A 267 6.58 8.40 -7.95
C ILE A 267 6.58 9.86 -7.48
N PRO A 268 6.01 10.18 -6.31
CA PRO A 268 6.01 11.56 -5.84
C PRO A 268 7.43 12.02 -5.48
N PRO A 269 7.78 13.28 -5.70
CA PRO A 269 9.03 13.84 -5.21
C PRO A 269 9.02 13.82 -3.67
N PHE A 270 10.12 13.36 -3.07
CA PHE A 270 10.29 13.43 -1.62
C PHE A 270 11.09 14.68 -1.27
N ASP A 271 10.38 15.79 -1.05
CA ASP A 271 10.90 17.14 -0.93
C ASP A 271 10.48 17.85 0.38
N LEU A 272 9.98 17.07 1.33
CA LEU A 272 9.43 17.56 2.61
C LEU A 272 8.18 18.46 2.45
N GLU A 273 7.48 18.41 1.31
CA GLU A 273 6.25 19.16 1.12
C GLU A 273 5.26 18.89 2.25
N GLY A 274 4.68 19.95 2.80
CA GLY A 274 3.63 19.94 3.82
C GLY A 274 4.11 19.66 5.26
N LEU A 275 5.41 19.42 5.50
CA LEU A 275 5.93 19.07 6.83
C LEU A 275 6.24 20.27 7.73
#